data_5137c49163578ae76c37f571c82bd403
#
_entry.id   5137c49163578ae76c37f571c82bd403
#
_cell.length_a   1.000
_cell.length_b   1.000
_cell.length_c   1.000
_cell.angle_alpha   90.00
_cell.angle_beta   90.00
_cell.angle_gamma   90.00
#
_symmetry.space_group_name_H-M   'P 1'
#
loop_
_entity.id
_entity.type
_entity.pdbx_description
1 polymer ?
#
loop_
_entity_poly.entity_id
_entity_poly.type
_entity_poly.pdbx_seq_one_letter_code
_entity_poly.pdbx_strand_id
1 'polypeptide(L)'
;EETVKGLVAIARRHNLVLMSDEIYEKILFDDAVHHHSATYAGDDVFCLTFSGLSKAYRIAGFRSGWVVVSGPRDRAEDFLEGLTLLSNMRMCANVPAHAPPVTPGRGRARVRG
;
A
#
# COMPACT_ATOMS: atom_id res chain seq x y z
N GLU A 1 -0.37 13.32 -11.23
CA GLU A 1 -1.54 12.64 -11.81
C GLU A 1 -1.22 12.06 -13.19
N GLU A 2 -0.87 12.89 -14.16
CA GLU A 2 -0.63 12.45 -15.55
C GLU A 2 0.47 11.38 -15.66
N THR A 3 1.53 11.50 -14.88
CA THR A 3 2.60 10.48 -14.84
C THR A 3 2.07 9.11 -14.38
N VAL A 4 1.23 9.09 -13.35
CA VAL A 4 0.64 7.83 -12.83
C VAL A 4 -0.30 7.23 -13.87
N LYS A 5 -1.14 8.04 -14.51
CA LYS A 5 -2.00 7.60 -15.61
C LYS A 5 -1.20 7.01 -16.77
N GLY A 6 -0.10 7.67 -17.13
CA GLY A 6 0.81 7.18 -18.18
C GLY A 6 1.42 5.82 -17.84
N LEU A 7 1.89 5.63 -16.61
CA LEU A 7 2.44 4.35 -16.15
C LEU A 7 1.38 3.24 -16.17
N VAL A 8 0.18 3.54 -15.69
CA VAL A 8 -0.94 2.59 -15.73
C VAL A 8 -1.33 2.22 -17.16
N ALA A 9 -1.35 3.20 -18.07
CA ALA A 9 -1.62 2.95 -19.48
C ALA A 9 -0.60 2.01 -20.13
N ILE A 10 0.69 2.17 -19.78
CA ILE A 10 1.76 1.26 -20.23
C ILE A 10 1.55 -0.13 -19.63
N ALA A 11 1.29 -0.24 -18.34
CA ALA A 11 1.04 -1.50 -17.67
C ALA A 11 -0.13 -2.25 -18.30
N ARG A 12 -1.23 -1.54 -18.55
CA ARG A 12 -2.43 -2.07 -19.23
C ARG A 12 -2.11 -2.57 -20.63
N ARG A 13 -1.44 -1.73 -21.44
CA ARG A 13 -1.10 -2.05 -22.83
C ARG A 13 -0.21 -3.28 -22.95
N HIS A 14 0.70 -3.48 -22.03
CA HIS A 14 1.70 -4.55 -22.08
C HIS A 14 1.41 -5.70 -21.11
N ASN A 15 0.22 -5.73 -20.50
CA ASN A 15 -0.18 -6.72 -19.50
C ASN A 15 0.86 -6.91 -18.39
N LEU A 16 1.34 -5.81 -17.83
CA LEU A 16 2.36 -5.79 -16.78
C LEU A 16 1.72 -5.75 -15.39
N VAL A 17 2.43 -6.30 -14.42
CA VAL A 17 2.13 -6.08 -13.01
C VAL A 17 2.66 -4.71 -12.60
N LEU A 18 1.81 -3.89 -12.00
CA LEU A 18 2.21 -2.60 -11.47
C LEU A 18 2.55 -2.73 -9.97
N MET A 19 3.78 -2.44 -9.62
CA MET A 19 4.23 -2.38 -8.23
C MET A 19 4.47 -0.93 -7.84
N SER A 20 3.69 -0.44 -6.88
CA SER A 20 3.76 0.95 -6.41
C SER A 20 4.17 1.02 -4.95
N ASP A 21 5.34 1.56 -4.66
CA ASP A 21 5.76 1.87 -3.29
C ASP A 21 5.25 3.26 -2.91
N GLU A 22 4.23 3.30 -2.06
CA GLU A 22 3.55 4.51 -1.64
C GLU A 22 3.82 4.83 -0.15
N ILE A 23 4.97 4.41 0.37
CA ILE A 23 5.35 4.59 1.79
C ILE A 23 5.33 6.06 2.23
N TYR A 24 5.44 7.01 1.31
CA TYR A 24 5.43 8.45 1.56
C TYR A 24 4.08 9.12 1.28
N GLU A 25 3.01 8.37 1.03
CA GLU A 25 1.68 8.86 0.63
C GLU A 25 1.12 9.99 1.51
N LYS A 26 1.51 10.02 2.80
CA LYS A 26 1.05 11.00 3.80
C LYS A 26 2.09 12.07 4.13
N ILE A 27 3.26 12.03 3.49
CA ILE A 27 4.32 13.02 3.68
C ILE A 27 4.31 13.93 2.47
N LEU A 28 3.43 14.91 2.51
CA LEU A 28 3.21 15.85 1.43
C LEU A 28 3.59 17.25 1.90
N PHE A 29 4.11 18.05 1.00
CA PHE A 29 4.51 19.43 1.25
C PHE A 29 3.65 20.36 0.41
N ASP A 30 3.39 21.53 0.94
CA ASP A 30 2.55 22.55 0.32
C ASP A 30 1.18 21.99 -0.10
N ASP A 31 0.73 22.27 -1.31
CA ASP A 31 -0.54 21.82 -1.86
C ASP A 31 -0.42 20.49 -2.64
N ALA A 32 0.63 19.72 -2.43
CA ALA A 32 0.83 18.45 -3.13
C ALA A 32 -0.28 17.45 -2.80
N VAL A 33 -0.71 16.71 -3.80
CA VAL A 33 -1.71 15.64 -3.67
C VAL A 33 -1.09 14.35 -4.12
N HIS A 34 -1.20 13.31 -3.28
CA HIS A 34 -0.78 11.97 -3.66
C HIS A 34 -1.84 11.30 -4.54
N HIS A 35 -1.39 10.71 -5.62
CA HIS A 35 -2.23 9.99 -6.58
C HIS A 35 -1.94 8.49 -6.50
N HIS A 36 -2.80 7.75 -5.83
CA HIS A 36 -2.64 6.30 -5.67
C HIS A 36 -2.73 5.58 -7.01
N SER A 37 -1.74 4.77 -7.32
CA SER A 37 -1.68 4.02 -8.57
C SER A 37 -2.87 3.07 -8.75
N ALA A 38 -3.32 2.43 -7.68
CA ALA A 38 -4.48 1.54 -7.69
C ALA A 38 -5.77 2.23 -8.15
N THR A 39 -5.96 3.52 -7.85
CA THR A 39 -7.14 4.29 -8.28
C THR A 39 -7.24 4.37 -9.81
N TYR A 40 -6.12 4.51 -10.49
CA TYR A 40 -6.06 4.59 -11.95
C TYR A 40 -5.93 3.22 -12.61
N ALA A 41 -5.41 2.23 -11.90
CA ALA A 41 -5.29 0.86 -12.36
C ALA A 41 -6.67 0.21 -12.60
N GLY A 42 -7.66 0.56 -11.76
CA GLY A 42 -9.00 0.00 -11.86
C GLY A 42 -9.03 -1.51 -11.66
N ASP A 43 -9.93 -2.17 -12.36
CA ASP A 43 -10.15 -3.61 -12.25
C ASP A 43 -9.38 -4.43 -13.32
N ASP A 44 -8.66 -3.77 -14.22
CA ASP A 44 -8.04 -4.40 -15.40
C ASP A 44 -6.51 -4.47 -15.35
N VAL A 45 -5.85 -3.72 -14.44
CA VAL A 45 -4.40 -3.79 -14.20
C VAL A 45 -4.12 -4.37 -12.84
N PHE A 46 -3.42 -5.50 -12.80
CA PHE A 46 -2.98 -6.09 -11.53
C PHE A 46 -1.96 -5.19 -10.85
N CYS A 47 -2.34 -4.66 -9.70
CA CYS A 47 -1.55 -3.66 -8.98
C CYS A 47 -1.30 -4.09 -7.53
N LEU A 48 -0.04 -3.98 -7.11
CA LEU A 48 0.42 -4.18 -5.75
C LEU A 48 0.86 -2.82 -5.19
N THR A 49 0.13 -2.31 -4.21
CA THR A 49 0.46 -1.06 -3.53
C THR A 49 1.08 -1.36 -2.17
N PHE A 50 2.32 -0.94 -1.98
CA PHE A 50 3.08 -1.13 -0.74
C PHE A 50 3.03 0.14 0.10
N SER A 51 2.79 -0.01 1.40
CA SER A 51 2.89 1.08 2.36
C SER A 51 3.24 0.51 3.75
N GLY A 52 3.33 1.36 4.77
CA GLY A 52 3.70 0.90 6.09
C GLY A 52 3.80 2.00 7.14
N LEU A 53 4.20 1.58 8.33
CA LEU A 53 4.27 2.45 9.51
C LEU A 53 5.53 3.30 9.57
N SER A 54 6.55 2.98 8.77
CA SER A 54 7.90 3.52 8.93
C SER A 54 7.99 5.03 8.74
N LYS A 55 7.28 5.58 7.76
CA LYS A 55 7.42 6.98 7.34
C LYS A 55 6.27 7.84 7.83
N ALA A 56 5.08 7.63 7.32
CA ALA A 56 3.89 8.43 7.67
C ALA A 56 3.60 8.45 9.18
N TYR A 57 3.88 7.36 9.87
CA TYR A 57 3.64 7.21 11.31
C TYR A 57 4.90 7.34 12.17
N ARG A 58 6.08 7.53 11.55
CA ARG A 58 7.39 7.72 12.23
C ARG A 58 7.80 6.60 13.18
N ILE A 59 7.30 5.39 12.97
CA ILE A 59 7.59 4.21 13.80
C ILE A 59 8.31 3.12 13.01
N ALA A 60 9.37 3.52 12.35
CA ALA A 60 10.19 2.61 11.53
C ALA A 60 10.73 1.40 12.30
N GLY A 61 10.95 1.53 13.61
CA GLY A 61 11.42 0.45 14.49
C GLY A 61 10.41 -0.70 14.63
N PHE A 62 9.13 -0.48 14.38
CA PHE A 62 8.09 -1.52 14.44
C PHE A 62 8.16 -2.51 13.29
N ARG A 63 8.92 -2.20 12.24
CA ARG A 63 9.15 -3.07 11.08
C ARG A 63 7.86 -3.68 10.51
N SER A 64 6.84 -2.86 10.34
CA SER A 64 5.54 -3.29 9.81
C SER A 64 5.14 -2.48 8.58
N GLY A 65 4.58 -3.19 7.64
CA GLY A 65 4.02 -2.67 6.40
C GLY A 65 2.92 -3.59 5.91
N TRP A 66 2.29 -3.18 4.84
CA TRP A 66 1.23 -3.93 4.18
C TRP A 66 1.35 -3.81 2.67
N VAL A 67 0.73 -4.74 1.99
CA VAL A 67 0.49 -4.69 0.56
C VAL A 67 -1.02 -4.76 0.31
N VAL A 68 -1.51 -3.85 -0.51
CA VAL A 68 -2.87 -3.89 -1.02
C VAL A 68 -2.83 -4.45 -2.43
N VAL A 69 -3.66 -5.46 -2.67
CA VAL A 69 -3.77 -6.11 -3.98
C VAL A 69 -5.06 -5.64 -4.65
N SER A 70 -4.95 -5.10 -5.85
CA SER A 70 -6.09 -4.65 -6.66
C SER A 70 -5.97 -5.13 -8.11
N GLY A 71 -7.07 -5.07 -8.86
CA GLY A 71 -7.17 -5.54 -10.25
C GLY A 71 -7.52 -7.02 -10.37
N PRO A 72 -7.27 -7.65 -11.53
CA PRO A 72 -7.75 -8.99 -11.89
C PRO A 72 -7.01 -10.09 -11.12
N ARG A 73 -7.52 -10.47 -9.96
CA ARG A 73 -6.91 -11.44 -9.03
C ARG A 73 -6.93 -12.87 -9.57
N ASP A 74 -7.91 -13.19 -10.41
CA ASP A 74 -8.06 -14.47 -11.10
C ASP A 74 -6.85 -14.83 -11.98
N ARG A 75 -6.16 -13.82 -12.49
CA ARG A 75 -4.94 -14.00 -13.30
C ARG A 75 -3.67 -14.17 -12.49
N ALA A 76 -3.75 -14.07 -11.18
CA ALA A 76 -2.61 -14.04 -10.28
C ALA A 76 -2.78 -14.94 -9.05
N GLU A 77 -3.63 -15.96 -9.13
CA GLU A 77 -3.95 -16.84 -8.00
C GLU A 77 -2.70 -17.50 -7.42
N ASP A 78 -1.87 -18.13 -8.24
CA ASP A 78 -0.62 -18.79 -7.80
C ASP A 78 0.36 -17.80 -7.15
N PHE A 79 0.42 -16.58 -7.70
CA PHE A 79 1.25 -15.51 -7.14
C PHE A 79 0.74 -15.08 -5.77
N LEU A 80 -0.58 -14.94 -5.61
CA LEU A 80 -1.21 -14.55 -4.34
C LEU A 80 -1.08 -15.65 -3.29
N GLU A 81 -1.16 -16.91 -3.71
CA GLU A 81 -0.89 -18.05 -2.83
C GLU A 81 0.58 -18.01 -2.34
N GLY A 82 1.54 -17.82 -3.25
CA GLY A 82 2.95 -17.67 -2.91
C GLY A 82 3.19 -16.51 -1.93
N LEU A 83 2.54 -15.37 -2.13
CA LEU A 83 2.62 -14.21 -1.24
C LEU A 83 2.07 -14.54 0.16
N THR A 84 0.97 -15.26 0.22
CA THR A 84 0.35 -15.73 1.46
C THR A 84 1.26 -16.71 2.19
N LEU A 85 1.84 -17.65 1.49
CA LEU A 85 2.81 -18.61 2.05
C LEU A 85 4.03 -17.88 2.64
N LEU A 86 4.62 -16.95 1.89
CA LEU A 86 5.75 -16.13 2.36
C LEU A 86 5.40 -15.33 3.62
N SER A 87 4.21 -14.73 3.66
CA SER A 87 3.76 -13.96 4.83
C SER A 87 3.62 -14.83 6.07
N ASN A 88 3.18 -16.07 5.89
CA ASN A 88 2.98 -17.04 6.97
C ASN A 88 4.28 -17.69 7.47
N MET A 89 5.34 -17.70 6.67
CA MET A 89 6.63 -18.27 7.06
C MET A 89 7.23 -17.63 8.33
N ARG A 90 6.85 -16.42 8.63
CA ARG A 90 7.28 -15.72 9.85
C ARG A 90 6.50 -16.16 11.10
N MET A 91 5.45 -16.93 10.98
CA MET A 91 4.54 -17.45 12.03
C MET A 91 3.73 -16.36 12.75
N CYS A 92 4.34 -15.27 13.20
CA CYS A 92 3.63 -14.14 13.79
C CYS A 92 4.27 -12.80 13.40
N ALA A 93 3.43 -11.83 13.24
CA ALA A 93 3.84 -10.46 12.99
C ALA A 93 4.38 -9.79 14.27
N ASN A 94 5.01 -8.62 14.12
CA ASN A 94 5.46 -7.85 15.27
C ASN A 94 4.27 -7.40 16.12
N VAL A 95 4.16 -7.92 17.32
CA VAL A 95 3.03 -7.68 18.24
C VAL A 95 2.69 -6.19 18.42
N PRO A 96 3.65 -5.26 18.61
CA PRO A 96 3.33 -3.84 18.74
C PRO A 96 2.61 -3.25 17.54
N ALA A 97 2.87 -3.77 16.34
CA ALA A 97 2.26 -3.28 15.11
C ALA A 97 0.88 -3.87 14.83
N HIS A 98 0.56 -4.97 15.48
CA HIS A 98 -0.71 -5.68 15.38
C HIS A 98 -1.61 -5.52 16.61
N ALA A 99 -1.12 -4.91 17.68
CA ALA A 99 -2.00 -4.54 18.77
C ALA A 99 -3.11 -3.65 18.20
N PRO A 100 -4.39 -3.97 18.43
CA PRO A 100 -5.46 -3.08 18.04
C PRO A 100 -5.13 -1.72 18.63
N PRO A 101 -5.31 -0.62 17.90
CA PRO A 101 -5.12 0.69 18.48
C PRO A 101 -6.01 0.73 19.72
N VAL A 102 -5.38 0.85 20.90
CA VAL A 102 -6.10 1.21 22.12
C VAL A 102 -6.85 2.46 21.71
N THR A 103 -8.15 2.36 21.56
CA THR A 103 -8.97 3.50 21.21
C THR A 103 -8.77 4.52 22.32
N PRO A 104 -7.97 5.57 22.13
CA PRO A 104 -7.98 6.67 23.06
C PRO A 104 -9.38 7.23 22.91
N GLY A 105 -10.10 7.34 24.00
CA GLY A 105 -11.39 7.95 24.00
C GLY A 105 -11.34 9.22 23.16
N ARG A 106 -12.18 9.31 22.14
CA ARG A 106 -12.53 10.46 21.31
C ARG A 106 -11.53 11.63 21.32
N GLY A 107 -10.37 11.45 20.75
CA GLY A 107 -9.46 12.53 20.44
C GLY A 107 -9.15 12.48 18.95
N ARG A 108 -9.81 13.31 18.14
CA ARG A 108 -9.37 13.59 16.78
C ARG A 108 -8.02 14.29 16.89
N ALA A 109 -6.93 13.57 16.67
CA ALA A 109 -5.64 14.18 16.45
C ALA A 109 -5.72 14.95 15.11
N ARG A 110 -6.03 16.25 15.16
CA ARG A 110 -5.72 17.16 14.07
C ARG A 110 -4.21 17.37 14.09
N VAL A 111 -3.50 16.74 13.18
CA VAL A 111 -2.16 17.19 12.85
C VAL A 111 -2.34 18.49 12.06
N ARG A 112 -2.14 19.61 12.74
CA ARG A 112 -1.91 20.89 12.05
C ARG A 112 -0.40 20.97 11.78
N GLY A 113 -0.04 21.13 10.50
CA GLY A 113 1.30 21.54 10.11
C GLY A 113 1.59 22.94 10.59
#